data_9fdb372e349d39ac28a3c36a35a22d13
#
_entry.id   9fdb372e349d39ac28a3c36a35a22d13
#
_cell.length_a   1.000
_cell.length_b   1.000
_cell.length_c   1.000
_cell.angle_alpha   90.00
_cell.angle_beta   90.00
_cell.angle_gamma   90.00
#
_symmetry.space_group_name_H-M   'P 1'
#
loop_
_entity.id
_entity.type
_entity.pdbx_description
1 polymer ?
#
loop_
_entity_poly.entity_id
_entity_poly.type
_entity_poly.pdbx_seq_one_letter_code
_entity_poly.pdbx_strand_id
1 'polypeptide(L)'
;MSDKYPSSLLEKAVSEFSKLPGIGRKSALRLVLYMLRCENEEVDAFSEAITTLKHEVKYCKVCHNISDTDVCPICSDVRRDATTICVVENIQDVMAIEKTQQYNGLYHVLGGIISPMDGIGPNDIEISSLVERVKTGKIKEVILALSSTMEGDTTNFFISRKLADFDVAISVIARGISVGDELEYTDEVTLGRSIINRTPFKQ
;
A
#
# COMPACT_ATOMS: atom_id res chain seq x y z
N MET A 1 -16.22 -21.52 -26.58
CA MET A 1 -16.23 -22.98 -26.36
C MET A 1 -16.36 -23.21 -24.87
N SER A 2 -17.46 -23.86 -24.45
CA SER A 2 -17.64 -24.24 -23.04
C SER A 2 -16.70 -25.41 -22.76
N ASP A 3 -15.66 -25.18 -21.96
CA ASP A 3 -14.81 -26.26 -21.45
C ASP A 3 -15.71 -27.15 -20.57
N LYS A 4 -16.12 -28.33 -21.09
CA LYS A 4 -16.87 -29.31 -20.32
C LYS A 4 -15.91 -29.99 -19.34
N TYR A 5 -15.98 -29.62 -18.06
CA TYR A 5 -15.25 -30.32 -17.02
C TYR A 5 -15.94 -31.64 -16.69
N PRO A 6 -15.18 -32.70 -16.35
CA PRO A 6 -15.75 -34.02 -16.01
C PRO A 6 -16.50 -34.04 -14.67
N SER A 7 -16.35 -32.98 -13.86
CA SER A 7 -16.98 -32.84 -12.55
C SER A 7 -17.42 -31.39 -12.33
N SER A 8 -18.63 -31.22 -11.80
CA SER A 8 -19.15 -29.91 -11.38
C SER A 8 -18.35 -29.31 -10.21
N LEU A 9 -17.79 -30.15 -9.34
CA LEU A 9 -16.93 -29.71 -8.24
C LEU A 9 -15.63 -29.11 -8.79
N LEU A 10 -15.02 -29.76 -9.80
CA LEU A 10 -13.85 -29.25 -10.47
C LEU A 10 -14.14 -27.90 -11.16
N GLU A 11 -15.26 -27.82 -11.88
CA GLU A 11 -15.67 -26.59 -12.55
C GLU A 11 -15.86 -25.44 -11.58
N LYS A 12 -16.52 -25.68 -10.44
CA LYS A 12 -16.74 -24.68 -9.38
C LYS A 12 -15.40 -24.18 -8.82
N ALA A 13 -14.48 -25.07 -8.47
CA ALA A 13 -13.18 -24.69 -7.94
C ALA A 13 -12.38 -23.88 -8.96
N VAL A 14 -12.32 -24.29 -10.23
CA VAL A 14 -11.65 -23.54 -11.31
C VAL A 14 -12.27 -22.15 -11.49
N SER A 15 -13.61 -22.07 -11.41
CA SER A 15 -14.32 -20.78 -11.50
C SER A 15 -13.90 -19.83 -10.37
N GLU A 16 -13.84 -20.30 -9.12
CA GLU A 16 -13.44 -19.46 -7.98
C GLU A 16 -11.98 -19.00 -8.10
N PHE A 17 -11.05 -19.89 -8.44
CA PHE A 17 -9.66 -19.50 -8.67
C PHE A 17 -9.49 -18.51 -9.82
N SER A 18 -10.32 -18.61 -10.87
CA SER A 18 -10.25 -17.70 -12.02
C SER A 18 -10.78 -16.29 -11.75
N LYS A 19 -11.42 -16.05 -10.61
CA LYS A 19 -11.82 -14.71 -10.15
C LYS A 19 -10.66 -13.93 -9.55
N LEU A 20 -9.57 -14.60 -9.18
CA LEU A 20 -8.41 -13.95 -8.62
C LEU A 20 -7.67 -13.13 -9.69
N PRO A 21 -7.22 -11.89 -9.38
CA PRO A 21 -6.49 -11.05 -10.31
C PRO A 21 -5.27 -11.77 -10.88
N GLY A 22 -5.08 -11.72 -12.19
CA GLY A 22 -3.95 -12.37 -12.87
C GLY A 22 -4.10 -13.89 -13.06
N ILE A 23 -5.15 -14.52 -12.56
CA ILE A 23 -5.40 -15.96 -12.70
C ILE A 23 -6.39 -16.23 -13.83
N GLY A 24 -5.87 -16.64 -14.99
CA GLY A 24 -6.71 -17.12 -16.09
C GLY A 24 -7.19 -18.58 -15.88
N ARG A 25 -8.22 -19.00 -16.63
CA ARG A 25 -8.82 -20.36 -16.51
C ARG A 25 -7.79 -21.51 -16.59
N LYS A 26 -6.77 -21.40 -17.46
CA LYS A 26 -5.71 -22.42 -17.57
C LYS A 26 -4.87 -22.53 -16.29
N SER A 27 -4.50 -21.38 -15.72
CA SER A 27 -3.76 -21.35 -14.45
C SER A 27 -4.62 -21.85 -13.29
N ALA A 28 -5.90 -21.44 -13.24
CA ALA A 28 -6.86 -21.91 -12.25
C ALA A 28 -7.00 -23.44 -12.29
N LEU A 29 -7.20 -24.03 -13.47
CA LEU A 29 -7.27 -25.48 -13.62
C LEU A 29 -5.99 -26.18 -13.12
N ARG A 30 -4.81 -25.66 -13.46
CA ARG A 30 -3.54 -26.22 -12.99
C ARG A 30 -3.42 -26.19 -11.47
N LEU A 31 -3.83 -25.09 -10.83
CA LEU A 31 -3.81 -24.95 -9.37
C LEU A 31 -4.79 -25.94 -8.69
N VAL A 32 -6.01 -26.04 -9.21
CA VAL A 32 -7.01 -26.98 -8.68
C VAL A 32 -6.58 -28.43 -8.84
N LEU A 33 -6.01 -28.80 -10.00
CA LEU A 33 -5.49 -30.15 -10.22
C LEU A 33 -4.26 -30.45 -9.32
N TYR A 34 -3.48 -29.44 -8.97
CA TYR A 34 -2.42 -29.60 -7.96
C TYR A 34 -3.02 -29.90 -6.59
N MET A 35 -4.01 -29.12 -6.14
CA MET A 35 -4.68 -29.34 -4.85
C MET A 35 -5.34 -30.72 -4.74
N LEU A 36 -5.86 -31.27 -5.84
CA LEU A 36 -6.38 -32.64 -5.85
C LEU A 36 -5.32 -33.73 -5.61
N ARG A 37 -4.03 -33.40 -5.66
CA ARG A 37 -2.91 -34.30 -5.37
C ARG A 37 -2.30 -34.09 -3.98
N CYS A 38 -2.65 -32.99 -3.33
CA CYS A 38 -2.26 -32.72 -1.95
C CYS A 38 -3.08 -33.60 -0.99
N GLU A 39 -2.55 -33.81 0.19
CA GLU A 39 -3.31 -34.43 1.28
C GLU A 39 -4.45 -33.49 1.74
N ASN A 40 -5.53 -34.08 2.27
CA ASN A 40 -6.71 -33.30 2.68
C ASN A 40 -6.34 -32.23 3.70
N GLU A 41 -5.47 -32.56 4.65
CA GLU A 41 -4.98 -31.67 5.72
C GLU A 41 -4.29 -30.42 5.17
N GLU A 42 -3.54 -30.55 4.05
CA GLU A 42 -2.87 -29.41 3.41
C GLU A 42 -3.89 -28.47 2.77
N VAL A 43 -4.93 -29.01 2.12
CA VAL A 43 -6.00 -28.23 1.49
C VAL A 43 -6.87 -27.55 2.54
N ASP A 44 -7.18 -28.25 3.63
CA ASP A 44 -7.94 -27.71 4.75
C ASP A 44 -7.18 -26.56 5.42
N ALA A 45 -5.89 -26.72 5.70
CA ALA A 45 -5.04 -25.68 6.27
C ALA A 45 -4.95 -24.44 5.35
N PHE A 46 -4.84 -24.64 4.04
CA PHE A 46 -4.85 -23.53 3.07
C PHE A 46 -6.18 -22.78 3.09
N SER A 47 -7.30 -23.51 3.09
CA SER A 47 -8.65 -22.93 3.13
C SER A 47 -8.89 -22.16 4.42
N GLU A 48 -8.51 -22.74 5.56
CA GLU A 48 -8.61 -22.12 6.87
C GLU A 48 -7.78 -20.84 6.97
N ALA A 49 -6.54 -20.87 6.49
CA ALA A 49 -5.68 -19.69 6.52
C ALA A 49 -6.30 -18.49 5.79
N ILE A 50 -6.88 -18.70 4.60
CA ILE A 50 -7.53 -17.63 3.84
C ILE A 50 -8.82 -17.15 4.53
N THR A 51 -9.61 -18.09 5.05
CA THR A 51 -10.86 -17.79 5.74
C THR A 51 -10.59 -16.99 7.02
N THR A 52 -9.64 -17.44 7.84
CA THR A 52 -9.21 -16.77 9.07
C THR A 52 -8.69 -15.38 8.78
N LEU A 53 -7.78 -15.25 7.78
CA LEU A 53 -7.28 -13.94 7.36
C LEU A 53 -8.43 -12.98 7.03
N LYS A 54 -9.43 -13.42 6.24
CA LYS A 54 -10.53 -12.55 5.82
C LYS A 54 -11.43 -12.12 6.98
N HIS A 55 -11.65 -12.99 7.96
CA HIS A 55 -12.59 -12.74 9.04
C HIS A 55 -11.97 -12.10 10.28
N GLU A 56 -10.69 -12.36 10.55
CA GLU A 56 -10.05 -11.96 11.81
C GLU A 56 -9.07 -10.80 11.67
N VAL A 57 -8.56 -10.55 10.44
CA VAL A 57 -7.69 -9.41 10.21
C VAL A 57 -8.39 -8.10 10.53
N LYS A 58 -7.68 -7.22 11.25
CA LYS A 58 -8.15 -5.89 11.61
C LYS A 58 -7.36 -4.82 10.88
N TYR A 59 -7.88 -3.61 10.91
CA TYR A 59 -7.15 -2.41 10.55
C TYR A 59 -6.80 -1.66 11.81
N CYS A 60 -5.54 -1.24 11.94
CA CYS A 60 -5.07 -0.48 13.08
C CYS A 60 -5.88 0.82 13.24
N LYS A 61 -6.47 1.02 14.42
CA LYS A 61 -7.29 2.22 14.72
C LYS A 61 -6.49 3.54 14.67
N VAL A 62 -5.16 3.47 14.64
CA VAL A 62 -4.28 4.64 14.62
C VAL A 62 -3.78 4.97 13.22
N CYS A 63 -3.30 3.98 12.46
CA CYS A 63 -2.61 4.20 11.18
C CYS A 63 -3.27 3.53 9.98
N HIS A 64 -4.35 2.78 10.17
CA HIS A 64 -5.10 2.02 9.17
C HIS A 64 -4.29 0.92 8.45
N ASN A 65 -3.09 0.58 8.95
CA ASN A 65 -2.35 -0.58 8.49
C ASN A 65 -3.04 -1.88 8.94
N ILE A 66 -2.80 -2.97 8.23
CA ILE A 66 -3.27 -4.30 8.61
C ILE A 66 -2.65 -4.76 9.94
N SER A 67 -3.44 -5.43 10.78
CA SER A 67 -3.03 -5.86 12.11
C SER A 67 -3.91 -6.99 12.62
N ASP A 68 -3.37 -7.81 13.52
CA ASP A 68 -4.16 -8.82 14.27
C ASP A 68 -4.81 -8.20 15.52
N THR A 69 -4.39 -6.99 15.90
CA THR A 69 -4.85 -6.27 17.09
C THR A 69 -5.36 -4.88 16.74
N ASP A 70 -6.04 -4.22 17.68
CA ASP A 70 -6.60 -2.88 17.49
C ASP A 70 -5.55 -1.80 17.22
N VAL A 71 -4.31 -1.99 17.70
CA VAL A 71 -3.16 -1.12 17.44
C VAL A 71 -2.02 -2.00 16.94
N CYS A 72 -1.51 -1.72 15.75
CA CYS A 72 -0.49 -2.54 15.10
C CYS A 72 0.87 -2.46 15.83
N PRO A 73 1.76 -3.45 15.62
CA PRO A 73 3.09 -3.46 16.23
C PRO A 73 3.91 -2.19 15.97
N ILE A 74 3.75 -1.56 14.80
CA ILE A 74 4.44 -0.32 14.46
C ILE A 74 3.97 0.84 15.34
N CYS A 75 2.66 1.00 15.53
CA CYS A 75 2.10 2.08 16.35
C CYS A 75 2.30 1.89 17.85
N SER A 76 2.49 0.65 18.30
CA SER A 76 2.74 0.31 19.71
C SER A 76 4.21 0.28 20.10
N ASP A 77 5.13 0.34 19.14
CA ASP A 77 6.57 0.31 19.42
C ASP A 77 7.06 1.67 19.92
N VAL A 78 7.34 1.75 21.21
CA VAL A 78 7.83 2.96 21.90
C VAL A 78 9.22 3.44 21.43
N ARG A 79 9.94 2.62 20.69
CA ARG A 79 11.26 2.97 20.15
C ARG A 79 11.16 3.83 18.89
N ARG A 80 9.96 3.91 18.28
CA ARG A 80 9.73 4.69 17.06
C ARG A 80 9.52 6.16 17.36
N ASP A 81 9.93 6.99 16.42
CA ASP A 81 9.66 8.42 16.50
C ASP A 81 8.17 8.70 16.26
N ALA A 82 7.46 9.00 17.34
CA ALA A 82 6.05 9.32 17.31
C ALA A 82 5.74 10.73 16.77
N THR A 83 6.77 11.52 16.45
CA THR A 83 6.61 12.90 15.94
C THR A 83 6.61 12.97 14.42
N THR A 84 6.99 11.89 13.74
CA THR A 84 7.06 11.81 12.28
C THR A 84 6.09 10.77 11.74
N ILE A 85 5.27 11.16 10.75
CA ILE A 85 4.32 10.27 10.06
C ILE A 85 4.68 10.19 8.58
N CYS A 86 4.85 8.96 8.07
CA CYS A 86 4.92 8.69 6.65
C CYS A 86 3.53 8.29 6.14
N VAL A 87 2.97 9.10 5.25
CA VAL A 87 1.67 8.87 4.61
C VAL A 87 1.89 8.07 3.34
N VAL A 88 1.23 6.94 3.24
CA VAL A 88 1.32 6.01 2.12
C VAL A 88 -0.06 5.69 1.56
N GLU A 89 -0.12 5.24 0.32
CA GLU A 89 -1.36 4.86 -0.33
C GLU A 89 -1.93 3.57 0.25
N ASN A 90 -1.09 2.54 0.38
CA ASN A 90 -1.52 1.19 0.72
C ASN A 90 -0.53 0.45 1.63
N ILE A 91 -0.90 -0.76 2.01
CA ILE A 91 -0.14 -1.61 2.94
C ILE A 91 1.19 -2.08 2.32
N GLN A 92 1.22 -2.29 0.99
CA GLN A 92 2.42 -2.70 0.27
C GLN A 92 3.52 -1.66 0.39
N ASP A 93 3.16 -0.37 0.39
CA ASP A 93 4.10 0.73 0.55
C ASP A 93 4.73 0.73 1.95
N VAL A 94 3.93 0.47 3.01
CA VAL A 94 4.48 0.27 4.37
C VAL A 94 5.52 -0.83 4.36
N MET A 95 5.20 -1.98 3.77
CA MET A 95 6.11 -3.13 3.70
C MET A 95 7.38 -2.82 2.90
N ALA A 96 7.26 -2.03 1.83
CA ALA A 96 8.40 -1.62 1.00
C ALA A 96 9.35 -0.70 1.77
N ILE A 97 8.80 0.31 2.49
CA ILE A 97 9.59 1.24 3.29
C ILE A 97 10.24 0.53 4.47
N GLU A 98 9.52 -0.33 5.20
CA GLU A 98 10.07 -1.10 6.33
C GLU A 98 11.25 -2.00 5.92
N LYS A 99 11.21 -2.59 4.72
CA LYS A 99 12.33 -3.39 4.18
C LYS A 99 13.62 -2.60 4.04
N THR A 100 13.56 -1.29 3.87
CA THR A 100 14.76 -0.44 3.76
C THR A 100 15.50 -0.30 5.08
N GLN A 101 14.81 -0.45 6.22
CA GLN A 101 15.33 -0.20 7.58
C GLN A 101 15.88 1.23 7.77
N GLN A 102 15.47 2.18 6.93
CA GLN A 102 15.95 3.57 6.99
C GLN A 102 14.92 4.51 7.63
N TYR A 103 13.70 4.05 7.88
CA TYR A 103 12.64 4.84 8.47
C TYR A 103 12.24 4.31 9.85
N ASN A 104 12.23 5.19 10.83
CA ASN A 104 11.90 4.83 12.22
C ASN A 104 10.69 5.62 12.76
N GLY A 105 9.93 6.29 11.92
CA GLY A 105 8.69 6.98 12.31
C GLY A 105 7.46 6.09 12.27
N LEU A 106 6.29 6.72 12.38
CA LEU A 106 4.98 6.08 12.27
C LEU A 106 4.43 6.20 10.85
N TYR A 107 3.42 5.40 10.54
CA TYR A 107 2.73 5.45 9.24
C TYR A 107 1.31 5.97 9.36
N HIS A 108 0.76 6.33 8.20
CA HIS A 108 -0.65 6.53 7.98
C HIS A 108 -1.02 6.02 6.59
N VAL A 109 -1.84 4.97 6.54
CA VAL A 109 -2.28 4.33 5.30
C VAL A 109 -3.60 4.98 4.88
N LEU A 110 -3.63 5.57 3.67
CA LEU A 110 -4.82 6.24 3.15
C LEU A 110 -5.89 5.27 2.65
N GLY A 111 -5.50 4.06 2.24
CA GLY A 111 -6.38 3.08 1.61
C GLY A 111 -6.67 3.36 0.13
N GLY A 112 -6.01 4.35 -0.47
CA GLY A 112 -6.11 4.76 -1.87
C GLY A 112 -5.59 6.17 -2.10
N ILE A 113 -5.82 6.68 -3.32
CA ILE A 113 -5.53 8.07 -3.73
C ILE A 113 -6.77 8.69 -4.36
N ILE A 114 -6.86 10.01 -4.37
CA ILE A 114 -7.96 10.73 -5.03
C ILE A 114 -7.87 10.47 -6.53
N SER A 115 -8.87 9.77 -7.07
CA SER A 115 -8.99 9.43 -8.48
C SER A 115 -10.43 9.67 -8.96
N PRO A 116 -10.74 10.85 -9.51
CA PRO A 116 -12.07 11.14 -10.02
C PRO A 116 -12.53 10.20 -11.14
N MET A 117 -11.57 9.66 -11.92
CA MET A 117 -11.88 8.70 -12.98
C MET A 117 -12.38 7.36 -12.44
N ASP A 118 -11.88 6.96 -11.27
CA ASP A 118 -12.29 5.74 -10.57
C ASP A 118 -13.40 6.00 -9.55
N GLY A 119 -13.89 7.25 -9.45
CA GLY A 119 -14.93 7.64 -8.52
C GLY A 119 -14.46 7.79 -7.07
N ILE A 120 -13.14 7.83 -6.82
CA ILE A 120 -12.55 7.93 -5.48
C ILE A 120 -12.35 9.40 -5.14
N GLY A 121 -13.12 9.89 -4.17
CA GLY A 121 -13.01 11.25 -3.63
C GLY A 121 -12.20 11.29 -2.32
N PRO A 122 -11.97 12.50 -1.80
CA PRO A 122 -11.19 12.68 -0.56
C PRO A 122 -11.87 12.13 0.70
N ASN A 123 -13.17 11.82 0.64
CA ASN A 123 -13.91 11.22 1.76
C ASN A 123 -13.90 9.69 1.72
N ASP A 124 -13.44 9.09 0.63
CA ASP A 124 -13.38 7.64 0.45
C ASP A 124 -12.05 7.06 0.93
N ILE A 125 -11.11 7.94 1.35
CA ILE A 125 -9.78 7.59 1.85
C ILE A 125 -9.51 8.27 3.21
N GLU A 126 -8.55 7.77 3.95
CA GLU A 126 -8.30 8.10 5.36
C GLU A 126 -7.55 9.43 5.59
N ILE A 127 -7.98 10.51 4.89
CA ILE A 127 -7.39 11.85 5.08
C ILE A 127 -7.91 12.50 6.37
N SER A 128 -9.19 12.32 6.70
CA SER A 128 -9.78 12.95 7.89
C SER A 128 -9.12 12.48 9.18
N SER A 129 -8.83 11.18 9.29
CA SER A 129 -8.13 10.60 10.43
C SER A 129 -6.67 11.07 10.53
N LEU A 130 -5.98 11.33 9.40
CA LEU A 130 -4.67 11.96 9.38
C LEU A 130 -4.72 13.37 9.99
N VAL A 131 -5.68 14.19 9.58
CA VAL A 131 -5.87 15.55 10.10
C VAL A 131 -6.10 15.51 11.61
N GLU A 132 -6.95 14.62 12.11
CA GLU A 132 -7.19 14.47 13.54
C GLU A 132 -5.91 14.07 14.31
N ARG A 133 -5.04 13.24 13.73
CA ARG A 133 -3.74 12.91 14.33
C ARG A 133 -2.84 14.13 14.44
N VAL A 134 -2.77 14.96 13.39
CA VAL A 134 -1.93 16.18 13.35
C VAL A 134 -2.46 17.22 14.33
N LYS A 135 -3.77 17.38 14.48
CA LYS A 135 -4.41 18.29 15.47
C LYS A 135 -3.94 18.06 16.89
N THR A 136 -3.47 16.88 17.23
CA THR A 136 -2.96 16.63 18.59
C THR A 136 -1.74 17.48 18.96
N GLY A 137 -1.09 18.13 17.99
CA GLY A 137 0.11 18.94 18.17
C GLY A 137 1.39 18.14 18.46
N LYS A 138 1.31 16.79 18.42
CA LYS A 138 2.45 15.91 18.68
C LYS A 138 3.29 15.64 17.43
N ILE A 139 2.68 15.77 16.25
CA ILE A 139 3.32 15.50 14.95
C ILE A 139 4.07 16.74 14.50
N LYS A 140 5.36 16.59 14.21
CA LYS A 140 6.24 17.64 13.72
C LYS A 140 6.48 17.57 12.23
N GLU A 141 6.41 16.36 11.66
CA GLU A 141 6.62 16.16 10.24
C GLU A 141 5.64 15.13 9.67
N VAL A 142 5.10 15.44 8.49
CA VAL A 142 4.33 14.54 7.64
C VAL A 142 5.09 14.36 6.32
N ILE A 143 5.57 13.13 6.09
CA ILE A 143 6.25 12.74 4.85
C ILE A 143 5.20 12.15 3.91
N LEU A 144 4.99 12.76 2.75
CA LEU A 144 4.07 12.27 1.72
C LEU A 144 4.82 11.30 0.80
N ALA A 145 4.52 10.01 0.92
CA ALA A 145 5.14 8.92 0.17
C ALA A 145 4.13 8.26 -0.78
N LEU A 146 3.43 9.09 -1.57
CA LEU A 146 2.46 8.65 -2.56
C LEU A 146 3.10 8.46 -3.94
N SER A 147 2.41 7.74 -4.81
CA SER A 147 2.84 7.49 -6.19
C SER A 147 3.13 8.80 -6.95
N SER A 148 4.10 8.76 -7.87
CA SER A 148 4.47 9.94 -8.71
C SER A 148 3.55 10.10 -9.92
N THR A 149 2.26 9.80 -9.75
CA THR A 149 1.19 9.99 -10.75
C THR A 149 0.48 11.32 -10.56
N MET A 150 -0.38 11.70 -11.49
CA MET A 150 -1.20 12.90 -11.38
C MET A 150 -2.17 12.80 -10.19
N GLU A 151 -2.73 11.63 -9.94
CA GLU A 151 -3.61 11.33 -8.82
C GLU A 151 -2.86 11.43 -7.48
N GLY A 152 -1.62 10.88 -7.42
CA GLY A 152 -0.76 10.99 -6.25
C GLY A 152 -0.38 12.45 -5.95
N ASP A 153 -0.01 13.23 -6.98
CA ASP A 153 0.28 14.66 -6.82
C ASP A 153 -0.96 15.47 -6.41
N THR A 154 -2.14 15.14 -6.95
CA THR A 154 -3.42 15.74 -6.56
C THR A 154 -3.73 15.45 -5.09
N THR A 155 -3.51 14.21 -4.65
CA THR A 155 -3.72 13.79 -3.27
C THR A 155 -2.74 14.48 -2.32
N ASN A 156 -1.45 14.58 -2.70
CA ASN A 156 -0.43 15.33 -1.96
C ASN A 156 -0.84 16.79 -1.77
N PHE A 157 -1.30 17.44 -2.84
CA PHE A 157 -1.77 18.83 -2.79
C PHE A 157 -2.98 18.99 -1.88
N PHE A 158 -3.95 18.08 -1.96
CA PHE A 158 -5.13 18.12 -1.11
C PHE A 158 -4.77 17.95 0.38
N ILE A 159 -3.91 16.99 0.72
CA ILE A 159 -3.42 16.78 2.09
C ILE A 159 -2.69 18.02 2.59
N SER A 160 -1.77 18.55 1.80
CA SER A 160 -0.99 19.74 2.17
C SER A 160 -1.90 20.95 2.47
N ARG A 161 -2.96 21.14 1.69
CA ARG A 161 -3.96 22.20 1.97
C ARG A 161 -4.76 21.96 3.25
N LYS A 162 -5.10 20.71 3.56
CA LYS A 162 -5.81 20.35 4.80
C LYS A 162 -4.94 20.51 6.03
N LEU A 163 -3.62 20.43 5.88
CA LEU A 163 -2.67 20.57 6.98
C LEU A 163 -2.06 21.98 7.07
N ALA A 164 -2.40 22.92 6.19
CA ALA A 164 -1.79 24.25 6.11
C ALA A 164 -1.94 25.10 7.39
N ASP A 165 -3.01 24.89 8.16
CA ASP A 165 -3.29 25.64 9.39
C ASP A 165 -2.61 25.04 10.64
N PHE A 166 -1.86 23.94 10.49
CA PHE A 166 -1.16 23.28 11.59
C PHE A 166 0.35 23.56 11.54
N ASP A 167 0.96 23.65 12.71
CA ASP A 167 2.42 23.78 12.84
C ASP A 167 3.12 22.42 12.62
N VAL A 168 3.15 21.98 11.37
CA VAL A 168 3.72 20.70 10.94
C VAL A 168 4.50 20.88 9.64
N ALA A 169 5.72 20.35 9.58
CA ALA A 169 6.49 20.31 8.36
C ALA A 169 5.90 19.25 7.40
N ILE A 170 5.79 19.58 6.12
CA ILE A 170 5.34 18.65 5.09
C ILE A 170 6.50 18.42 4.13
N SER A 171 6.90 17.18 3.96
CA SER A 171 7.93 16.76 3.02
C SER A 171 7.39 15.70 2.06
N VAL A 172 8.08 15.49 0.94
CA VAL A 172 7.77 14.47 -0.06
C VAL A 172 9.00 13.61 -0.25
N ILE A 173 8.83 12.30 -0.43
CA ILE A 173 9.97 11.43 -0.75
C ILE A 173 10.69 11.92 -2.00
N ALA A 174 12.02 11.85 -1.98
CA ALA A 174 12.84 12.29 -3.11
C ALA A 174 12.47 11.53 -4.38
N ARG A 175 12.35 12.27 -5.48
CA ARG A 175 12.08 11.72 -6.82
C ARG A 175 13.33 11.93 -7.66
N GLY A 176 13.80 10.87 -8.29
CA GLY A 176 15.06 10.95 -9.05
C GLY A 176 15.35 9.69 -9.82
N ILE A 177 16.56 9.64 -10.36
CA ILE A 177 17.08 8.52 -11.13
C ILE A 177 17.41 7.38 -10.18
N SER A 178 17.01 6.17 -10.55
CA SER A 178 17.25 4.97 -9.75
C SER A 178 18.76 4.66 -9.69
N VAL A 179 19.20 4.08 -8.59
CA VAL A 179 20.60 3.66 -8.43
C VAL A 179 20.92 2.54 -9.41
N GLY A 180 21.92 2.75 -10.25
CA GLY A 180 22.34 1.79 -11.28
C GLY A 180 21.74 2.02 -12.64
N ASP A 181 20.78 2.95 -12.79
CA ASP A 181 20.21 3.29 -14.08
C ASP A 181 21.17 4.23 -14.87
N GLU A 182 21.21 4.04 -16.18
CA GLU A 182 21.91 4.93 -17.11
C GLU A 182 20.98 6.07 -17.52
N LEU A 183 21.53 7.30 -17.65
CA LEU A 183 20.77 8.50 -18.00
C LEU A 183 20.02 8.36 -19.34
N GLU A 184 20.59 7.59 -20.27
CA GLU A 184 20.04 7.35 -21.61
C GLU A 184 18.69 6.63 -21.58
N TYR A 185 18.47 5.78 -20.56
CA TYR A 185 17.23 5.00 -20.44
C TYR A 185 16.21 5.63 -19.47
N THR A 186 16.57 6.75 -18.84
CA THR A 186 15.65 7.47 -17.95
C THR A 186 14.64 8.27 -18.78
N ASP A 187 13.37 8.22 -18.42
CA ASP A 187 12.34 9.03 -19.08
C ASP A 187 12.59 10.53 -18.90
N GLU A 188 12.17 11.34 -19.89
CA GLU A 188 12.44 12.77 -19.94
C GLU A 188 11.88 13.54 -18.73
N VAL A 189 10.73 13.13 -18.19
CA VAL A 189 10.09 13.80 -17.04
C VAL A 189 10.90 13.56 -15.78
N THR A 190 11.29 12.32 -15.52
CA THR A 190 12.14 11.95 -14.37
C THR A 190 13.50 12.64 -14.46
N LEU A 191 14.14 12.63 -15.62
CA LEU A 191 15.43 13.27 -15.83
C LEU A 191 15.34 14.80 -15.61
N GLY A 192 14.32 15.44 -16.20
CA GLY A 192 14.08 16.87 -16.03
C GLY A 192 13.84 17.26 -14.57
N ARG A 193 13.01 16.50 -13.85
CA ARG A 193 12.75 16.72 -12.41
C ARG A 193 14.02 16.53 -11.57
N SER A 194 14.83 15.54 -11.88
CA SER A 194 16.10 15.26 -11.19
C SER A 194 17.09 16.43 -11.34
N ILE A 195 17.16 17.05 -12.52
CA ILE A 195 17.99 18.23 -12.75
C ILE A 195 17.49 19.46 -11.97
N ILE A 196 16.16 19.68 -11.95
CA ILE A 196 15.57 20.80 -11.22
C ILE A 196 15.80 20.63 -9.71
N ASN A 197 15.58 19.43 -9.16
CA ASN A 197 15.67 19.11 -7.74
C ASN A 197 17.06 18.62 -7.31
N ARG A 198 18.10 18.85 -8.11
CA ARG A 198 19.47 18.43 -7.81
C ARG A 198 19.92 18.92 -6.44
N THR A 199 20.61 18.07 -5.70
CA THR A 199 21.19 18.40 -4.40
C THR A 199 22.68 18.73 -4.54
N PRO A 200 23.24 19.59 -3.67
CA PRO A 200 24.68 19.83 -3.63
C PRO A 200 25.43 18.54 -3.33
N PHE A 201 26.53 18.31 -4.06
CA PHE A 201 27.41 17.18 -3.78
C PHE A 201 28.12 17.43 -2.44
N LYS A 202 27.84 16.58 -1.45
CA LYS A 202 28.55 16.61 -0.16
C LYS A 202 29.66 15.56 -0.22
N GLN A 203 30.89 15.99 0.01
CA GLN A 203 32.04 15.09 0.23
C GLN A 203 31.96 14.45 1.60
#